data_07a2437c34771562bdacf3d8d0567327
#
_entry.id   07a2437c34771562bdacf3d8d0567327
#
_cell.length_a   1.000
_cell.length_b   1.000
_cell.length_c   1.000
_cell.angle_alpha   90.00
_cell.angle_beta   90.00
_cell.angle_gamma   90.00
#
_symmetry.space_group_name_H-M   'P 1'
#
loop_
_entity.id
_entity.type
_entity.pdbx_description
1 polymer ?
#
loop_
_entity_poly.entity_id
_entity_poly.type
_entity_poly.pdbx_seq_one_letter_code
_entity_poly.pdbx_strand_id
1 'polypeptide(L)'
;MWREQNSEIMIKDSIQEEIIEEFSMFDDWLDKYDYLISLSESLPVIAPEHKTDEYIIEGCQSRVWVDARLEDGKIFYSADSDAIIIKGLLSLLIRAMGGRTPQEVVDTDLYFIDAIGLKENLSPTRGNGLVATIKQMRLYALAFTKQND
;
A
#
# COMPACT_ATOMS: atom_id res chain seq x y z
N MET A 1 -3.47 31.60 -10.16
CA MET A 1 -3.32 31.04 -9.74
C MET A 1 -2.72 30.63 -9.06
N TRP A 2 -2.53 30.88 -8.70
CA TRP A 2 -2.06 30.19 -8.08
C TRP A 2 -2.82 29.46 -7.51
N ARG A 3 -3.37 29.35 -7.67
CA ARG A 3 -3.98 28.58 -7.11
C ARG A 3 -3.89 27.32 -7.45
N GLU A 4 -3.26 27.05 -8.60
CA GLU A 4 -3.14 25.78 -8.90
C GLU A 4 -2.05 25.15 -8.27
N GLN A 5 -0.91 25.74 -8.12
CA GLN A 5 0.11 25.21 -7.34
C GLN A 5 -0.28 25.12 -5.96
N ASN A 6 -1.08 26.05 -5.51
CA ASN A 6 -1.65 25.97 -4.19
C ASN A 6 -2.55 24.79 -4.09
N SER A 7 -3.23 24.45 -5.16
CA SER A 7 -4.05 23.27 -5.18
C SER A 7 -3.26 22.04 -4.93
N GLU A 8 -2.11 21.93 -5.54
CA GLU A 8 -1.30 20.78 -5.32
C GLU A 8 -0.81 20.68 -3.91
N ILE A 9 -0.44 21.81 -3.32
CA ILE A 9 -0.04 21.81 -1.94
C ILE A 9 -1.19 21.42 -1.07
N MET A 10 -2.40 21.88 -1.39
CA MET A 10 -3.55 21.61 -0.58
C MET A 10 -4.14 20.25 -0.81
N ILE A 11 -3.80 19.59 -1.92
CA ILE A 11 -4.26 18.27 -2.16
C ILE A 11 -3.34 17.31 -1.47
N LYS A 12 -3.27 17.40 -0.18
CA LYS A 12 -2.68 16.36 0.59
C LYS A 12 -3.69 15.23 0.69
N ASP A 13 -3.18 14.04 0.59
CA ASP A 13 -3.98 12.85 0.65
C ASP A 13 -4.43 12.64 2.09
N SER A 14 -5.71 12.78 2.35
CA SER A 14 -6.22 12.71 3.71
C SER A 14 -5.95 11.37 4.37
N ILE A 15 -5.97 10.29 3.58
CA ILE A 15 -5.69 8.96 4.11
C ILE A 15 -4.22 8.86 4.49
N GLN A 16 -3.33 9.34 3.64
CA GLN A 16 -1.91 9.31 3.96
C GLN A 16 -1.59 10.20 5.15
N GLU A 17 -2.27 11.35 5.27
CA GLU A 17 -2.07 12.22 6.42
C GLU A 17 -2.52 11.54 7.71
N GLU A 18 -3.60 10.77 7.68
CA GLU A 18 -4.02 9.99 8.83
C GLU A 18 -2.97 8.96 9.23
N ILE A 19 -2.40 8.28 8.24
CA ILE A 19 -1.36 7.28 8.52
C ILE A 19 -0.16 7.95 9.17
N ILE A 20 0.26 9.08 8.61
CA ILE A 20 1.41 9.82 9.15
C ILE A 20 1.14 10.23 10.59
N GLU A 21 -0.06 10.72 10.85
CA GLU A 21 -0.42 11.14 12.20
C GLU A 21 -0.42 9.98 13.18
N GLU A 22 -0.96 8.83 12.76
CA GLU A 22 -0.97 7.64 13.60
C GLU A 22 0.43 7.23 14.01
N PHE A 23 1.36 7.23 13.06
CA PHE A 23 2.73 6.81 13.36
C PHE A 23 3.49 7.87 14.15
N SER A 24 3.09 9.13 14.08
CA SER A 24 3.75 10.19 14.83
C SER A 24 3.49 10.08 16.32
N MET A 25 2.53 9.27 16.75
CA MET A 25 2.25 9.08 18.17
C MET A 25 3.24 8.19 18.87
N PHE A 26 4.14 7.56 18.11
CA PHE A 26 5.15 6.65 18.66
C PHE A 26 6.52 7.29 18.52
N ASP A 27 7.32 7.24 19.60
CA ASP A 27 8.63 7.91 19.62
C ASP A 27 9.74 7.06 19.02
N ASP A 28 9.64 5.75 19.12
CA ASP A 28 10.72 4.91 18.62
C ASP A 28 10.18 3.81 17.70
N TRP A 29 11.10 3.16 17.01
CA TRP A 29 10.73 2.17 15.99
C TRP A 29 10.27 0.85 16.57
N LEU A 30 10.62 0.56 17.81
CA LEU A 30 10.10 -0.63 18.45
C LEU A 30 8.59 -0.53 18.62
N ASP A 31 8.11 0.63 19.09
CA ASP A 31 6.69 0.87 19.24
C ASP A 31 5.99 0.94 17.90
N LYS A 32 6.63 1.54 16.90
CA LYS A 32 6.07 1.60 15.55
C LYS A 32 5.94 0.21 14.93
N TYR A 33 6.90 -0.66 15.20
CA TYR A 33 6.83 -2.04 14.73
C TYR A 33 5.66 -2.77 15.40
N ASP A 34 5.47 -2.59 16.70
CA ASP A 34 4.35 -3.20 17.39
C ASP A 34 3.02 -2.73 16.79
N TYR A 35 2.93 -1.44 16.50
CA TYR A 35 1.74 -0.89 15.89
C TYR A 35 1.53 -1.48 14.49
N LEU A 36 2.60 -1.56 13.71
CA LEU A 36 2.54 -2.11 12.37
C LEU A 36 2.04 -3.57 12.40
N ILE A 37 2.55 -4.35 13.34
CA ILE A 37 2.11 -5.75 13.50
C ILE A 37 0.62 -5.79 13.83
N SER A 38 0.15 -4.88 14.68
CA SER A 38 -1.26 -4.85 15.04
C SER A 38 -2.16 -4.57 13.83
N LEU A 39 -1.65 -3.82 12.86
CA LEU A 39 -2.41 -3.51 11.64
C LEU A 39 -2.63 -4.73 10.75
N SER A 40 -1.87 -5.81 11.00
CA SER A 40 -2.07 -7.04 10.23
C SER A 40 -3.49 -7.58 10.38
N GLU A 41 -4.14 -7.28 11.49
CA GLU A 41 -5.50 -7.74 11.74
C GLU A 41 -6.53 -7.03 10.87
N SER A 42 -6.17 -5.89 10.32
CA SER A 42 -7.06 -5.12 9.44
C SER A 42 -6.86 -5.42 7.98
N LEU A 43 -5.98 -6.35 7.65
CA LEU A 43 -5.67 -6.66 6.25
C LEU A 43 -6.87 -7.29 5.55
N PRO A 44 -7.31 -6.73 4.41
CA PRO A 44 -8.30 -7.43 3.58
C PRO A 44 -7.61 -8.67 2.97
N VAL A 45 -7.99 -9.85 3.46
CA VAL A 45 -7.28 -11.08 3.13
C VAL A 45 -7.73 -11.61 1.77
N ILE A 46 -6.76 -11.98 0.95
CA ILE A 46 -7.03 -12.53 -0.38
C ILE A 46 -7.81 -13.85 -0.26
N ALA A 47 -8.69 -14.09 -1.22
CA ALA A 47 -9.45 -15.34 -1.25
C ALA A 47 -8.50 -16.53 -1.29
N PRO A 48 -8.77 -17.61 -0.54
CA PRO A 48 -7.84 -18.74 -0.51
C PRO A 48 -7.56 -19.33 -1.90
N GLU A 49 -8.54 -19.32 -2.79
CA GLU A 49 -8.34 -19.85 -4.13
C GLU A 49 -7.42 -18.98 -4.98
N HIS A 50 -7.17 -17.73 -4.56
CA HIS A 50 -6.23 -16.85 -5.24
C HIS A 50 -4.85 -16.84 -4.59
N LYS A 51 -4.65 -17.60 -3.52
CA LYS A 51 -3.33 -17.70 -2.89
C LYS A 51 -2.48 -18.71 -3.65
N THR A 52 -2.17 -18.38 -4.87
CA THR A 52 -1.45 -19.27 -5.80
C THR A 52 -0.31 -18.50 -6.44
N ASP A 53 0.51 -19.21 -7.20
CA ASP A 53 1.67 -18.60 -7.87
C ASP A 53 1.26 -17.50 -8.84
N GLU A 54 0.02 -17.54 -9.33
CA GLU A 54 -0.48 -16.54 -10.25
C GLU A 54 -0.54 -15.16 -9.60
N TYR A 55 -0.77 -15.11 -8.30
CA TYR A 55 -0.95 -13.84 -7.58
C TYR A 55 0.24 -13.49 -6.69
N ILE A 56 1.31 -14.29 -6.75
CA ILE A 56 2.46 -14.06 -5.87
C ILE A 56 3.29 -12.90 -6.40
N ILE A 57 3.90 -12.15 -5.49
CA ILE A 57 4.74 -11.02 -5.85
C ILE A 57 6.18 -11.50 -5.98
N GLU A 58 6.76 -11.34 -7.15
CA GLU A 58 8.16 -11.66 -7.36
C GLU A 58 9.04 -10.62 -6.70
N GLY A 59 10.18 -11.04 -6.20
CA GLY A 59 11.13 -10.11 -5.59
C GLY A 59 10.99 -9.96 -4.10
N CYS A 60 10.09 -10.73 -3.48
CA CYS A 60 9.93 -10.73 -2.03
C CYS A 60 10.54 -11.99 -1.45
N GLN A 61 11.22 -11.86 -0.30
CA GLN A 61 11.77 -13.00 0.40
C GLN A 61 10.67 -13.82 1.05
N SER A 62 9.75 -13.15 1.74
CA SER A 62 8.56 -13.81 2.25
C SER A 62 7.57 -13.98 1.11
N ARG A 63 6.67 -14.94 1.25
CA ARG A 63 5.60 -15.09 0.27
C ARG A 63 4.60 -13.97 0.46
N VAL A 64 4.26 -13.31 -0.63
CA VAL A 64 3.29 -12.21 -0.64
C VAL A 64 2.37 -12.43 -1.83
N TRP A 65 1.07 -12.42 -1.58
CA TRP A 65 0.07 -12.54 -2.64
C TRP A 65 -0.78 -11.27 -2.64
N VAL A 66 -1.06 -10.74 -3.83
CA VAL A 66 -1.91 -9.57 -3.98
C VAL A 66 -2.87 -9.79 -5.14
N ASP A 67 -4.12 -9.48 -4.92
CA ASP A 67 -5.14 -9.51 -5.95
C ASP A 67 -5.84 -8.15 -5.98
N ALA A 68 -6.48 -7.85 -7.08
CA ALA A 68 -7.18 -6.59 -7.25
C ALA A 68 -8.46 -6.82 -8.04
N ARG A 69 -9.50 -6.06 -7.71
CA ARG A 69 -10.75 -6.11 -8.45
C ARG A 69 -11.28 -4.70 -8.65
N LEU A 70 -12.09 -4.53 -9.67
CA LEU A 70 -12.72 -3.26 -9.96
C LEU A 70 -14.19 -3.37 -9.59
N GLU A 71 -14.68 -2.38 -8.84
CA GLU A 71 -16.05 -2.37 -8.36
C GLU A 71 -16.54 -0.93 -8.40
N ASP A 72 -17.56 -0.65 -9.18
CA ASP A 72 -18.13 0.70 -9.32
C ASP A 72 -17.07 1.72 -9.72
N GLY A 73 -16.16 1.33 -10.60
CA GLY A 73 -15.11 2.21 -11.09
C GLY A 73 -13.96 2.42 -10.14
N LYS A 74 -13.94 1.72 -9.02
CA LYS A 74 -12.86 1.86 -8.03
C LYS A 74 -12.16 0.54 -7.84
N ILE A 75 -10.85 0.61 -7.56
CA ILE A 75 -10.05 -0.58 -7.40
C ILE A 75 -9.99 -0.96 -5.92
N PHE A 76 -10.12 -2.24 -5.64
CA PHE A 76 -10.00 -2.78 -4.30
C PHE A 76 -8.98 -3.92 -4.32
N TYR A 77 -8.13 -3.93 -3.31
CA TYR A 77 -7.06 -4.91 -3.21
C TYR A 77 -7.33 -5.86 -2.05
N SER A 78 -6.84 -7.08 -2.20
CA SER A 78 -6.75 -8.03 -1.10
C SER A 78 -5.39 -8.69 -1.18
N ALA A 79 -4.89 -9.18 -0.05
CA ALA A 79 -3.52 -9.66 0.00
C ALA A 79 -3.34 -10.62 1.16
N ASP A 80 -2.19 -11.28 1.21
CA ASP A 80 -1.77 -12.06 2.36
C ASP A 80 -0.27 -12.27 2.30
N SER A 81 0.31 -12.71 3.40
CA SER A 81 1.73 -13.06 3.48
C SER A 81 1.92 -14.07 4.60
N ASP A 82 3.02 -14.80 4.53
CA ASP A 82 3.41 -15.69 5.62
C ASP A 82 4.21 -14.96 6.71
N ALA A 83 4.46 -13.66 6.56
CA ALA A 83 5.19 -12.85 7.55
C ALA A 83 4.28 -11.76 8.10
N ILE A 84 4.15 -11.70 9.43
CA ILE A 84 3.18 -10.82 10.06
C ILE A 84 3.52 -9.33 9.86
N ILE A 85 4.81 -9.00 9.85
CA ILE A 85 5.22 -7.61 9.62
C ILE A 85 4.83 -7.17 8.20
N ILE A 86 4.93 -8.09 7.25
CA ILE A 86 4.56 -7.81 5.87
C ILE A 86 3.04 -7.63 5.78
N LYS A 87 2.26 -8.42 6.53
CA LYS A 87 0.81 -8.20 6.56
C LYS A 87 0.47 -6.79 7.02
N GLY A 88 1.19 -6.28 8.01
CA GLY A 88 0.98 -4.90 8.46
C GLY A 88 1.29 -3.89 7.38
N LEU A 89 2.41 -4.09 6.66
CA LEU A 89 2.78 -3.22 5.55
C LEU A 89 1.74 -3.27 4.44
N LEU A 90 1.26 -4.46 4.11
CA LEU A 90 0.22 -4.63 3.10
C LEU A 90 -1.06 -3.88 3.49
N SER A 91 -1.41 -3.94 4.78
CA SER A 91 -2.59 -3.25 5.27
C SER A 91 -2.48 -1.74 5.03
N LEU A 92 -1.30 -1.16 5.28
CA LEU A 92 -1.07 0.26 5.02
C LEU A 92 -1.17 0.59 3.53
N LEU A 93 -0.56 -0.23 2.68
CA LEU A 93 -0.58 0.01 1.25
C LEU A 93 -2.01 -0.07 0.70
N ILE A 94 -2.77 -1.05 1.15
CA ILE A 94 -4.15 -1.21 0.69
C ILE A 94 -4.99 -0.04 1.17
N ARG A 95 -4.79 0.40 2.40
CA ARG A 95 -5.49 1.56 2.94
C ARG A 95 -5.20 2.82 2.11
N ALA A 96 -3.96 2.99 1.67
CA ALA A 96 -3.55 4.18 0.92
C ALA A 96 -3.99 4.13 -0.53
N MET A 97 -4.10 2.95 -1.11
CA MET A 97 -4.34 2.81 -2.56
C MET A 97 -5.73 2.33 -2.91
N GLY A 98 -6.39 1.60 -2.02
CA GLY A 98 -7.71 1.02 -2.31
C GLY A 98 -8.82 2.04 -2.26
N GLY A 99 -9.93 1.73 -2.95
CA GLY A 99 -11.09 2.60 -2.95
C GLY A 99 -10.96 3.82 -3.83
N ARG A 100 -9.94 3.87 -4.68
CA ARG A 100 -9.70 4.98 -5.61
C ARG A 100 -9.96 4.49 -7.03
N THR A 101 -10.08 5.43 -7.96
CA THR A 101 -10.12 5.02 -9.37
C THR A 101 -8.73 4.49 -9.75
N PRO A 102 -8.67 3.61 -10.76
CA PRO A 102 -7.37 3.12 -11.21
C PRO A 102 -6.40 4.23 -11.61
N GLN A 103 -6.90 5.27 -12.27
CA GLN A 103 -6.04 6.38 -12.67
C GLN A 103 -5.48 7.11 -11.45
N GLU A 104 -6.29 7.27 -10.41
CA GLU A 104 -5.84 7.89 -9.17
C GLU A 104 -4.71 7.08 -8.53
N VAL A 105 -4.84 5.74 -8.56
CA VAL A 105 -3.78 4.88 -8.00
C VAL A 105 -2.49 5.04 -8.78
N VAL A 106 -2.59 5.05 -10.11
CA VAL A 106 -1.40 5.23 -10.96
C VAL A 106 -0.70 6.55 -10.64
N ASP A 107 -1.48 7.60 -10.40
CA ASP A 107 -0.94 8.94 -10.23
C ASP A 107 -0.60 9.31 -8.78
N THR A 108 -0.99 8.49 -7.80
CA THR A 108 -0.78 8.83 -6.40
C THR A 108 0.69 8.64 -6.02
N ASP A 109 1.25 9.68 -5.39
CA ASP A 109 2.57 9.59 -4.78
C ASP A 109 2.39 9.09 -3.35
N LEU A 110 3.05 7.99 -3.01
CA LEU A 110 2.93 7.38 -1.67
C LEU A 110 3.97 7.99 -0.73
N TYR A 111 3.80 9.27 -0.45
CA TYR A 111 4.78 10.02 0.35
C TYR A 111 4.77 9.62 1.82
N PHE A 112 3.72 8.93 2.30
CA PHE A 112 3.66 8.53 3.70
C PHE A 112 4.81 7.58 4.05
N ILE A 113 5.29 6.81 3.07
CA ILE A 113 6.34 5.82 3.29
C ILE A 113 7.60 6.49 3.81
N ASP A 114 8.00 7.59 3.16
CA ASP A 114 9.16 8.35 3.61
C ASP A 114 8.84 9.14 4.87
N ALA A 115 7.64 9.68 4.97
CA ALA A 115 7.26 10.51 6.09
C ALA A 115 7.30 9.75 7.42
N ILE A 116 6.93 8.48 7.42
CA ILE A 116 6.96 7.69 8.66
C ILE A 116 8.29 6.94 8.83
N GLY A 117 9.21 7.08 7.88
CA GLY A 117 10.54 6.50 7.99
C GLY A 117 10.64 5.02 7.72
N LEU A 118 9.74 4.47 6.90
CA LEU A 118 9.71 3.04 6.64
C LEU A 118 11.00 2.55 5.99
N LYS A 119 11.48 3.28 4.96
CA LYS A 119 12.64 2.80 4.20
C LYS A 119 13.89 2.73 5.06
N GLU A 120 14.07 3.69 5.94
CA GLU A 120 15.26 3.71 6.79
C GLU A 120 15.25 2.62 7.84
N ASN A 121 14.09 2.08 8.16
CA ASN A 121 13.92 1.16 9.27
C ASN A 121 13.54 -0.24 8.87
N LEU A 122 13.45 -0.52 7.57
CA LEU A 122 13.27 -1.87 7.06
C LEU A 122 14.62 -2.41 6.62
N SER A 123 14.80 -3.72 6.74
CA SER A 123 15.97 -4.35 6.16
C SER A 123 15.95 -4.15 4.64
N PRO A 124 17.11 -4.20 3.97
CA PRO A 124 17.13 -4.05 2.51
C PRO A 124 16.21 -5.06 1.80
N THR A 125 16.13 -6.28 2.30
CA THR A 125 15.27 -7.30 1.71
C THR A 125 13.80 -6.92 1.81
N ARG A 126 13.38 -6.42 2.99
CA ARG A 126 12.00 -5.99 3.17
C ARG A 126 11.70 -4.73 2.36
N GLY A 127 12.68 -3.82 2.28
CA GLY A 127 12.53 -2.63 1.47
C GLY A 127 12.34 -2.96 0.00
N ASN A 128 13.08 -3.93 -0.51
CA ASN A 128 12.94 -4.37 -1.89
C ASN A 128 11.58 -5.02 -2.13
N GLY A 129 11.10 -5.80 -1.16
CA GLY A 129 9.78 -6.41 -1.25
C GLY A 129 8.67 -5.37 -1.26
N LEU A 130 8.82 -4.30 -0.47
CA LEU A 130 7.87 -3.20 -0.45
C LEU A 130 7.78 -2.55 -1.82
N VAL A 131 8.93 -2.24 -2.43
CA VAL A 131 8.97 -1.63 -3.76
C VAL A 131 8.31 -2.54 -4.80
N ALA A 132 8.61 -3.84 -4.75
CA ALA A 132 8.03 -4.81 -5.69
C ALA A 132 6.51 -4.88 -5.55
N THR A 133 6.03 -4.84 -4.31
CA THR A 133 4.59 -4.90 -4.03
C THR A 133 3.88 -3.66 -4.56
N ILE A 134 4.44 -2.48 -4.30
CA ILE A 134 3.86 -1.24 -4.80
C ILE A 134 3.79 -1.26 -6.31
N LYS A 135 4.86 -1.71 -6.95
CA LYS A 135 4.90 -1.80 -8.41
C LYS A 135 3.79 -2.69 -8.94
N GLN A 136 3.60 -3.85 -8.32
CA GLN A 136 2.57 -4.78 -8.77
C GLN A 136 1.17 -4.20 -8.56
N MET A 137 0.94 -3.53 -7.45
CA MET A 137 -0.35 -2.91 -7.19
C MET A 137 -0.66 -1.82 -8.23
N ARG A 138 0.37 -1.04 -8.63
CA ARG A 138 0.19 -0.04 -9.67
C ARG A 138 -0.01 -0.66 -11.06
N LEU A 139 0.61 -1.81 -11.30
CA LEU A 139 0.40 -2.52 -12.57
C LEU A 139 -1.04 -3.01 -12.69
N TYR A 140 -1.62 -3.51 -11.61
CA TYR A 140 -3.04 -3.87 -11.60
C TYR A 140 -3.89 -2.65 -11.97
N ALA A 141 -3.60 -1.51 -11.35
CA ALA A 141 -4.37 -0.30 -11.61
C ALA A 141 -4.22 0.15 -13.06
N LEU A 142 -3.00 0.10 -13.58
CA LEU A 142 -2.75 0.47 -14.96
C LEU A 142 -3.54 -0.41 -15.93
N ALA A 143 -3.60 -1.71 -15.65
CA ALA A 143 -4.36 -2.62 -16.49
C ALA A 143 -5.85 -2.27 -16.47
N PHE A 144 -6.37 -1.88 -15.30
CA PHE A 144 -7.78 -1.49 -15.20
C PHE A 144 -8.07 -0.18 -15.94
N THR A 145 -7.11 0.75 -15.99
CA THR A 145 -7.34 1.97 -16.76
C THR A 145 -7.56 1.65 -18.24
N LYS A 146 -6.85 0.65 -18.74
CA LYS A 146 -6.98 0.25 -20.15
C LYS A 146 -8.31 -0.45 -20.42
N GLN A 147 -8.82 -1.18 -19.45
CA GLN A 147 -10.09 -1.87 -19.62
C GLN A 147 -11.26 -0.91 -19.69
N ASN A 148 -11.13 0.25 -19.08
CA ASN A 148 -12.20 1.23 -19.05
C ASN A 148 -12.22 2.12 -20.28
N ASP A 149 -11.26 1.97 -21.15
CA ASP A 149 -11.24 2.68 -22.42
C ASP A 149 -11.99 1.90 -23.50
#